data_218bf6d2427dd9ec0243651daa3370c6
#
_entry.id   218bf6d2427dd9ec0243651daa3370c6
#
_cell.length_a   1.000
_cell.length_b   1.000
_cell.length_c   1.000
_cell.angle_alpha   90.00
_cell.angle_beta   90.00
_cell.angle_gamma   90.00
#
_symmetry.space_group_name_H-M   'P 1'
#
loop_
_entity.id
_entity.type
_entity.pdbx_description
1 polymer ?
#
loop_
_entity_poly.entity_id
_entity_poly.type
_entity_poly.pdbx_seq_one_letter_code
_entity_poly.pdbx_strand_id
1 'polypeptide(L)'
;MADRPILFSAPMVRALFDDRKTQTRRIIKPQPFASGYYDGEIEINVIPANDHYPKAFRFNANAVGGGAILEEVFEPRINAGDRLWARETWQGRAFGDYQPTKSSLCEVRYAATDPCADLDAEARGYPWRPSIFMPRWASRLTLIVTDVRVERLQDISDADSIAEGVEQSAKFPGRYLTPAGDYAVPKVAYQRLWENINGKGAWDANPWVAAYTFSVIKQNIDQIEKVAA
;
A
#
# COMPACT_ATOMS: atom_id res chain seq x y z
N MET A 1 9.38 -17.18 2.02
CA MET A 1 8.43 -16.63 1.03
C MET A 1 7.02 -16.94 1.49
N ALA A 2 6.20 -15.95 1.76
CA ALA A 2 4.80 -16.11 2.15
C ALA A 2 3.87 -15.46 1.13
N ASP A 3 2.67 -16.03 0.94
CA ASP A 3 1.61 -15.45 0.11
C ASP A 3 0.64 -14.67 1.00
N ARG A 4 0.46 -13.36 0.77
CA ARG A 4 -0.37 -12.50 1.61
C ARG A 4 -1.29 -11.61 0.78
N PRO A 5 -2.49 -11.28 1.28
CA PRO A 5 -3.33 -10.27 0.64
C PRO A 5 -2.84 -8.85 0.92
N ILE A 6 -3.02 -7.95 -0.05
CA ILE A 6 -2.84 -6.52 0.12
C ILE A 6 -3.98 -5.75 -0.54
N LEU A 7 -4.49 -4.71 0.12
CA LEU A 7 -5.64 -3.94 -0.33
C LEU A 7 -5.18 -2.69 -1.10
N PHE A 8 -5.81 -2.46 -2.26
CA PHE A 8 -5.63 -1.25 -3.04
C PHE A 8 -6.96 -0.63 -3.48
N SER A 9 -7.02 0.70 -3.50
CA SER A 9 -8.12 1.44 -4.12
C SER A 9 -8.04 1.38 -5.66
N ALA A 10 -9.13 1.66 -6.35
CA ALA A 10 -9.18 1.63 -7.81
C ALA A 10 -8.10 2.50 -8.49
N PRO A 11 -7.82 3.75 -8.07
CA PRO A 11 -6.70 4.53 -8.61
C PRO A 11 -5.34 3.85 -8.43
N MET A 12 -5.10 3.21 -7.28
CA MET A 12 -3.85 2.50 -7.01
C MET A 12 -3.70 1.25 -7.89
N VAL A 13 -4.81 0.53 -8.11
CA VAL A 13 -4.81 -0.62 -9.03
C VAL A 13 -4.49 -0.18 -10.45
N ARG A 14 -5.07 0.92 -10.93
CA ARG A 14 -4.70 1.49 -12.24
C ARG A 14 -3.22 1.84 -12.31
N ALA A 15 -2.67 2.47 -11.26
CA ALA A 15 -1.25 2.79 -11.17
C ALA A 15 -0.34 1.56 -11.20
N LEU A 16 -0.78 0.42 -10.64
CA LEU A 16 -0.10 -0.88 -10.75
C LEU A 16 -0.14 -1.43 -12.18
N PHE A 17 -1.28 -1.34 -12.88
CA PHE A 17 -1.38 -1.75 -14.28
C PHE A 17 -0.56 -0.89 -15.23
N ASP A 18 -0.41 0.39 -14.92
CA ASP A 18 0.39 1.35 -15.69
C ASP A 18 1.89 1.30 -15.33
N ASP A 19 2.31 0.38 -14.47
CA ASP A 19 3.67 0.22 -13.95
C ASP A 19 4.22 1.49 -13.24
N ARG A 20 3.33 2.43 -12.86
CA ARG A 20 3.68 3.67 -12.14
C ARG A 20 3.85 3.46 -10.65
N LYS A 21 3.18 2.44 -10.06
CA LYS A 21 3.25 2.15 -8.65
C LYS A 21 4.13 0.95 -8.37
N THR A 22 5.28 1.20 -7.75
CA THR A 22 6.28 0.17 -7.35
C THR A 22 6.58 0.18 -5.87
N GLN A 23 5.97 1.11 -5.12
CA GLN A 23 6.07 1.17 -3.65
C GLN A 23 4.71 1.34 -3.00
N THR A 24 4.61 0.94 -1.73
CA THR A 24 3.47 1.27 -0.87
C THR A 24 3.90 1.40 0.58
N ARG A 25 3.40 2.45 1.25
CA ARG A 25 3.61 2.68 2.68
C ARG A 25 2.41 2.23 3.49
N ARG A 26 2.67 1.63 4.63
CA ARG A 26 1.66 1.21 5.62
C ARG A 26 2.05 1.67 7.00
N ILE A 27 1.11 2.27 7.72
CA ILE A 27 1.32 2.71 9.11
C ILE A 27 1.65 1.49 9.97
N ILE A 28 2.73 1.57 10.72
CA ILE A 28 3.11 0.58 11.73
C ILE A 28 2.12 0.66 12.89
N LYS A 29 1.62 -0.47 13.34
CA LYS A 29 0.68 -0.55 14.48
C LYS A 29 1.11 -1.66 15.44
N PRO A 30 1.29 -1.37 16.75
CA PRO A 30 1.30 -0.02 17.35
C PRO A 30 2.45 0.84 16.83
N GLN A 31 2.36 2.14 17.05
CA GLN A 31 3.50 3.05 16.79
C GLN A 31 4.59 2.79 17.84
N PRO A 32 5.88 2.83 17.47
CA PRO A 32 6.98 2.69 18.41
C PRO A 32 6.88 3.73 19.53
N PHE A 33 7.09 3.28 20.76
CA PHE A 33 7.02 4.08 21.99
C PHE A 33 5.68 4.80 22.21
N ALA A 34 4.59 4.31 21.63
CA ALA A 34 3.24 4.88 21.83
C ALA A 34 2.71 4.74 23.27
N SER A 35 3.34 3.89 24.08
CA SER A 35 2.90 3.60 25.45
C SER A 35 3.24 4.66 26.49
N GLY A 36 3.94 5.75 26.11
CA GLY A 36 4.14 6.92 26.97
C GLY A 36 4.99 6.68 28.23
N TYR A 37 5.88 5.72 28.22
CA TYR A 37 6.76 5.40 29.37
C TYR A 37 7.79 6.48 29.69
N TYR A 38 7.88 7.54 28.90
CA TYR A 38 8.85 8.61 29.08
C TYR A 38 8.23 9.98 28.86
N ASP A 39 8.31 10.84 29.88
CA ASP A 39 7.74 12.20 29.86
C ASP A 39 8.67 13.27 29.24
N GLY A 40 9.87 12.90 28.79
CA GLY A 40 10.87 13.79 28.20
C GLY A 40 10.90 13.74 26.67
N GLU A 41 11.61 14.68 26.06
CA GLU A 41 11.91 14.62 24.62
C GLU A 41 12.84 13.42 24.34
N ILE A 42 12.43 12.61 23.36
CA ILE A 42 13.21 11.44 22.91
C ILE A 42 13.56 11.58 21.44
N GLU A 43 14.78 11.19 21.11
CA GLU A 43 15.22 10.99 19.73
C GLU A 43 15.09 9.50 19.38
N ILE A 44 14.30 9.19 18.37
CA ILE A 44 14.07 7.81 17.93
C ILE A 44 14.89 7.53 16.68
N ASN A 45 15.81 6.57 16.79
CA ASN A 45 16.62 6.08 15.69
C ASN A 45 16.17 4.67 15.30
N VAL A 46 16.14 4.39 13.99
CA VAL A 46 15.83 3.06 13.46
C VAL A 46 17.12 2.36 13.05
N ILE A 47 17.32 1.16 13.60
CA ILE A 47 18.37 0.24 13.15
C ILE A 47 17.71 -0.74 12.20
N PRO A 48 18.11 -0.78 10.92
CA PRO A 48 17.53 -1.68 9.93
C PRO A 48 17.85 -3.15 10.27
N ALA A 49 17.10 -4.05 9.65
CA ALA A 49 17.37 -5.48 9.67
C ALA A 49 18.82 -5.74 9.21
N ASN A 50 19.49 -6.67 9.86
CA ASN A 50 20.87 -7.04 9.59
C ASN A 50 21.05 -8.56 9.70
N ASP A 51 22.27 -9.07 9.49
CA ASP A 51 22.56 -10.51 9.50
C ASP A 51 22.18 -11.20 10.81
N HIS A 52 22.24 -10.48 11.94
CA HIS A 52 21.88 -11.00 13.26
C HIS A 52 20.35 -10.97 13.48
N TYR A 53 19.66 -9.95 12.92
CA TYR A 53 18.21 -9.79 12.96
C TYR A 53 17.66 -9.55 11.54
N PRO A 54 17.58 -10.58 10.70
CA PRO A 54 17.37 -10.41 9.26
C PRO A 54 15.96 -9.93 8.88
N LYS A 55 15.02 -9.90 9.84
CA LYS A 55 13.63 -9.47 9.59
C LYS A 55 13.14 -8.40 10.57
N ALA A 56 13.96 -8.03 11.54
CA ALA A 56 13.55 -7.12 12.60
C ALA A 56 14.20 -5.73 12.43
N PHE A 57 13.38 -4.71 12.58
CA PHE A 57 13.83 -3.32 12.76
C PHE A 57 13.81 -3.02 14.25
N ARG A 58 14.84 -2.34 14.74
CA ARG A 58 14.93 -1.93 16.14
C ARG A 58 14.80 -0.42 16.23
N PHE A 59 13.90 0.03 17.07
CA PHE A 59 13.75 1.44 17.40
C PHE A 59 14.49 1.70 18.71
N ASN A 60 15.48 2.58 18.68
CA ASN A 60 16.19 3.01 19.86
C ASN A 60 15.78 4.44 20.20
N ALA A 61 15.26 4.64 21.39
CA ALA A 61 14.92 5.96 21.91
C ALA A 61 15.98 6.42 22.94
N ASN A 62 16.60 7.55 22.66
CA ASN A 62 17.54 8.21 23.56
C ASN A 62 16.89 9.47 24.13
N ALA A 63 17.06 9.72 25.43
CA ALA A 63 16.66 11.00 26.01
C ALA A 63 17.53 12.13 25.43
N VAL A 64 16.92 13.26 25.08
CA VAL A 64 17.65 14.46 24.70
C VAL A 64 18.44 14.95 25.92
N GLY A 65 19.77 14.98 25.80
CA GLY A 65 20.67 15.34 26.93
C GLY A 65 21.37 14.16 27.60
N GLY A 66 21.14 12.93 27.09
CA GLY A 66 21.75 11.69 27.59
C GLY A 66 20.93 11.01 28.70
N GLY A 67 20.72 9.72 28.58
CA GLY A 67 19.91 8.91 29.50
C GLY A 67 19.61 7.53 28.96
N ALA A 68 18.72 6.82 29.65
CA ALA A 68 18.38 5.42 29.33
C ALA A 68 17.94 5.21 27.88
N ILE A 69 18.57 4.26 27.22
CA ILE A 69 18.18 3.78 25.90
C ILE A 69 17.00 2.82 26.09
N LEU A 70 15.89 3.13 25.45
CA LEU A 70 14.76 2.21 25.30
C LEU A 70 14.88 1.57 23.92
N GLU A 71 14.63 0.28 23.85
CA GLU A 71 14.60 -0.45 22.58
C GLU A 71 13.23 -1.11 22.38
N GLU A 72 12.65 -0.92 21.21
CA GLU A 72 11.49 -1.68 20.75
C GLU A 72 11.81 -2.37 19.43
N VAL A 73 11.30 -3.60 19.27
CA VAL A 73 11.51 -4.41 18.08
C VAL A 73 10.24 -4.45 17.25
N PHE A 74 10.36 -4.19 15.96
CA PHE A 74 9.29 -4.31 14.99
C PHE A 74 9.65 -5.35 13.93
N GLU A 75 8.84 -6.39 13.83
CA GLU A 75 8.92 -7.36 12.74
C GLU A 75 7.79 -7.11 11.74
N PRO A 76 8.10 -6.64 10.51
CA PRO A 76 7.09 -6.47 9.49
C PRO A 76 6.43 -7.81 9.18
N ARG A 77 5.12 -7.79 9.00
CA ARG A 77 4.40 -8.99 8.52
C ARG A 77 4.76 -9.38 7.10
N ILE A 78 5.20 -8.41 6.29
CA ILE A 78 5.61 -8.55 4.90
C ILE A 78 7.11 -8.35 4.84
N ASN A 79 7.82 -9.27 4.20
CA ASN A 79 9.28 -9.27 4.08
C ASN A 79 9.70 -9.32 2.62
N ALA A 80 10.96 -8.98 2.34
CA ALA A 80 11.53 -9.19 1.02
C ALA A 80 11.41 -10.67 0.61
N GLY A 81 11.05 -10.90 -0.64
CA GLY A 81 10.75 -12.22 -1.17
C GLY A 81 9.29 -12.68 -0.98
N ASP A 82 8.47 -12.02 -0.16
CA ASP A 82 7.05 -12.36 -0.04
C ASP A 82 6.27 -11.99 -1.31
N ARG A 83 5.22 -12.76 -1.60
CA ARG A 83 4.31 -12.51 -2.70
C ARG A 83 2.99 -11.96 -2.16
N LEU A 84 2.56 -10.84 -2.73
CA LEU A 84 1.32 -10.19 -2.31
C LEU A 84 0.30 -10.27 -3.45
N TRP A 85 -0.87 -10.83 -3.19
CA TRP A 85 -1.97 -10.77 -4.14
C TRP A 85 -2.86 -9.56 -3.84
N ALA A 86 -3.03 -8.70 -4.87
CA ALA A 86 -3.79 -7.47 -4.74
C ALA A 86 -5.28 -7.76 -4.62
N ARG A 87 -5.93 -7.08 -3.67
CA ARG A 87 -7.38 -7.07 -3.48
C ARG A 87 -7.92 -5.70 -3.85
N GLU A 88 -8.91 -5.69 -4.71
CA GLU A 88 -9.57 -4.48 -5.20
C GLU A 88 -11.10 -4.61 -5.12
N THR A 89 -11.81 -3.52 -5.28
CA THR A 89 -13.26 -3.51 -5.36
C THR A 89 -13.71 -4.29 -6.61
N TRP A 90 -14.59 -5.26 -6.44
CA TRP A 90 -14.90 -6.27 -7.44
C TRP A 90 -16.37 -6.70 -7.42
N GLN A 91 -16.81 -7.42 -8.44
CA GLN A 91 -18.06 -8.16 -8.46
C GLN A 91 -17.94 -9.39 -9.34
N GLY A 92 -18.36 -10.55 -8.83
CA GLY A 92 -18.54 -11.77 -9.62
C GLY A 92 -19.96 -11.83 -10.19
N ARG A 93 -20.09 -12.22 -11.45
CA ARG A 93 -21.37 -12.31 -12.17
C ARG A 93 -21.49 -13.67 -12.86
N ALA A 94 -22.69 -14.29 -12.80
CA ALA A 94 -22.95 -15.50 -13.54
C ALA A 94 -23.02 -15.23 -15.04
N PHE A 95 -22.63 -16.21 -15.85
CA PHE A 95 -22.82 -16.15 -17.30
C PHE A 95 -24.31 -16.21 -17.63
N GLY A 96 -24.74 -15.31 -18.51
CA GLY A 96 -26.05 -15.32 -19.13
C GLY A 96 -27.16 -14.59 -18.38
N ASP A 97 -27.22 -14.64 -17.07
CA ASP A 97 -28.30 -14.04 -16.27
C ASP A 97 -27.87 -12.78 -15.50
N TYR A 98 -26.59 -12.47 -15.52
CA TYR A 98 -25.99 -11.33 -14.81
C TYR A 98 -26.20 -11.30 -13.28
N GLN A 99 -26.56 -12.43 -12.68
CA GLN A 99 -26.73 -12.52 -11.23
C GLN A 99 -25.39 -12.44 -10.51
N PRO A 100 -25.30 -11.69 -9.40
CA PRO A 100 -24.09 -11.63 -8.59
C PRO A 100 -23.72 -13.02 -8.02
N THR A 101 -22.45 -13.42 -8.12
CA THR A 101 -21.97 -14.70 -7.61
C THR A 101 -20.60 -14.58 -6.92
N LYS A 102 -20.26 -15.61 -6.13
CA LYS A 102 -18.93 -15.80 -5.52
C LYS A 102 -18.17 -16.98 -6.15
N SER A 103 -18.74 -17.60 -7.15
CA SER A 103 -18.12 -18.74 -7.85
C SER A 103 -16.89 -18.31 -8.64
N SER A 104 -15.83 -19.12 -8.63
CA SER A 104 -14.64 -18.92 -9.46
C SER A 104 -14.92 -19.12 -10.96
N LEU A 105 -16.07 -19.69 -11.31
CA LEU A 105 -16.53 -19.88 -12.69
C LEU A 105 -17.32 -18.68 -13.23
N CYS A 106 -17.44 -17.61 -12.46
CA CYS A 106 -18.16 -16.42 -12.88
C CYS A 106 -17.27 -15.46 -13.70
N GLU A 107 -17.95 -14.57 -14.45
CA GLU A 107 -17.30 -13.35 -14.97
C GLU A 107 -16.99 -12.41 -13.81
N VAL A 108 -15.76 -11.90 -13.73
CA VAL A 108 -15.35 -10.96 -12.70
C VAL A 108 -15.26 -9.55 -13.29
N ARG A 109 -15.93 -8.60 -12.63
CA ARG A 109 -15.82 -7.17 -12.88
C ARG A 109 -14.99 -6.50 -11.78
N TYR A 110 -14.20 -5.52 -12.16
CA TYR A 110 -13.29 -4.80 -11.25
C TYR A 110 -13.50 -3.30 -11.38
N ALA A 111 -13.79 -2.63 -10.27
CA ALA A 111 -14.08 -1.19 -10.28
C ALA A 111 -12.93 -0.34 -10.86
N ALA A 112 -11.70 -0.84 -10.81
CA ALA A 112 -10.56 -0.12 -11.37
C ALA A 112 -10.57 -0.01 -12.90
N THR A 113 -11.22 -0.95 -13.60
CA THR A 113 -11.15 -1.08 -15.07
C THR A 113 -12.51 -1.28 -15.75
N ASP A 114 -13.60 -1.32 -14.98
CA ASP A 114 -14.94 -1.44 -15.54
C ASP A 114 -15.38 -0.10 -16.16
N PRO A 115 -15.83 -0.09 -17.43
CA PRO A 115 -16.30 1.14 -18.10
C PRO A 115 -17.49 1.80 -17.39
N CYS A 116 -18.29 1.01 -16.64
CA CYS A 116 -19.44 1.47 -15.90
C CYS A 116 -19.14 1.73 -14.41
N ALA A 117 -17.86 1.80 -14.00
CA ALA A 117 -17.47 1.89 -12.59
C ALA A 117 -18.11 3.07 -11.85
N ASP A 118 -18.24 4.21 -12.52
CA ASP A 118 -18.72 5.47 -11.95
C ASP A 118 -20.26 5.59 -11.98
N LEU A 119 -20.98 4.66 -12.61
CA LEU A 119 -22.44 4.61 -12.58
C LEU A 119 -22.91 4.11 -11.21
N ASP A 120 -24.15 4.48 -10.82
CA ASP A 120 -24.78 3.87 -9.66
C ASP A 120 -25.07 2.37 -9.86
N ALA A 121 -25.46 1.67 -8.81
CA ALA A 121 -25.63 0.21 -8.85
C ALA A 121 -26.79 -0.21 -9.74
N GLU A 122 -27.84 0.60 -9.86
CA GLU A 122 -29.02 0.32 -10.68
C GLU A 122 -28.68 0.45 -12.18
N ALA A 123 -28.08 1.58 -12.57
CA ALA A 123 -27.67 1.83 -13.95
C ALA A 123 -26.57 0.86 -14.41
N ARG A 124 -25.68 0.45 -13.50
CA ARG A 124 -24.66 -0.55 -13.79
C ARG A 124 -25.20 -1.97 -13.82
N GLY A 125 -26.31 -2.24 -13.14
CA GLY A 125 -26.95 -3.55 -13.05
C GLY A 125 -26.38 -4.49 -11.99
N TYR A 126 -25.44 -4.02 -11.14
CA TYR A 126 -24.84 -4.79 -10.03
C TYR A 126 -24.17 -3.91 -8.98
N PRO A 127 -24.17 -4.31 -7.69
CA PRO A 127 -23.42 -3.61 -6.65
C PRO A 127 -21.94 -3.98 -6.68
N TRP A 128 -21.08 -3.08 -6.20
CA TRP A 128 -19.69 -3.40 -5.91
C TRP A 128 -19.54 -4.11 -4.56
N ARG A 129 -18.66 -5.09 -4.51
CA ARG A 129 -18.18 -5.70 -3.26
C ARG A 129 -16.89 -5.05 -2.83
N PRO A 130 -16.77 -4.67 -1.55
CA PRO A 130 -15.52 -4.13 -0.99
C PRO A 130 -14.34 -5.10 -1.19
N SER A 131 -13.16 -4.53 -1.40
CA SER A 131 -11.91 -5.27 -1.63
C SER A 131 -11.58 -6.29 -0.54
N ILE A 132 -11.98 -6.03 0.72
CA ILE A 132 -11.76 -6.96 1.83
C ILE A 132 -12.43 -8.33 1.64
N PHE A 133 -13.47 -8.41 0.82
CA PHE A 133 -14.19 -9.66 0.51
C PHE A 133 -13.73 -10.32 -0.80
N MET A 134 -12.74 -9.76 -1.48
CA MET A 134 -12.22 -10.34 -2.71
C MET A 134 -11.46 -11.64 -2.40
N PRO A 135 -11.83 -12.77 -3.01
CA PRO A 135 -11.12 -14.03 -2.81
C PRO A 135 -9.82 -14.07 -3.63
N ARG A 136 -8.90 -14.93 -3.22
CA ARG A 136 -7.57 -15.08 -3.86
C ARG A 136 -7.66 -15.42 -5.35
N TRP A 137 -8.57 -16.29 -5.72
CA TRP A 137 -8.75 -16.71 -7.12
C TRP A 137 -9.15 -15.55 -8.05
N ALA A 138 -9.81 -14.50 -7.51
CA ALA A 138 -10.22 -13.34 -8.29
C ALA A 138 -9.12 -12.27 -8.42
N SER A 139 -7.99 -12.43 -7.74
CA SER A 139 -6.87 -11.50 -7.90
C SER A 139 -6.26 -11.63 -9.30
N ARG A 140 -5.88 -10.51 -9.88
CA ARG A 140 -5.24 -10.41 -11.19
C ARG A 140 -3.90 -9.70 -11.18
N LEU A 141 -3.40 -9.37 -9.98
CA LEU A 141 -2.13 -8.71 -9.75
C LEU A 141 -1.40 -9.39 -8.60
N THR A 142 -0.15 -9.75 -8.85
CA THR A 142 0.77 -10.24 -7.83
C THR A 142 1.95 -9.29 -7.72
N LEU A 143 2.33 -8.96 -6.49
CA LEU A 143 3.48 -8.11 -6.19
C LEU A 143 4.56 -8.98 -5.53
N ILE A 144 5.78 -8.93 -6.04
CA ILE A 144 6.94 -9.58 -5.42
C ILE A 144 7.68 -8.51 -4.63
N VAL A 145 7.70 -8.63 -3.32
CA VAL A 145 8.40 -7.67 -2.45
C VAL A 145 9.90 -7.81 -2.63
N THR A 146 10.56 -6.72 -2.99
CA THR A 146 12.01 -6.68 -3.22
C THR A 146 12.76 -6.02 -2.07
N ASP A 147 12.11 -5.07 -1.37
CA ASP A 147 12.72 -4.36 -0.25
C ASP A 147 11.67 -3.92 0.78
N VAL A 148 12.10 -3.80 2.02
CA VAL A 148 11.30 -3.30 3.15
C VAL A 148 12.12 -2.30 3.94
N ARG A 149 11.61 -1.08 4.07
CA ARG A 149 12.22 -0.02 4.89
C ARG A 149 11.24 0.44 5.95
N VAL A 150 11.78 0.95 7.05
CA VAL A 150 11.02 1.60 8.10
C VAL A 150 11.51 3.04 8.22
N GLU A 151 10.61 4.00 8.12
CA GLU A 151 10.93 5.42 8.07
C GLU A 151 9.77 6.26 8.63
N ARG A 152 10.02 7.54 8.93
CA ARG A 152 8.92 8.49 9.15
C ARG A 152 8.22 8.79 7.83
N LEU A 153 6.91 9.00 7.88
CA LEU A 153 6.12 9.28 6.68
C LEU A 153 6.66 10.48 5.90
N GLN A 154 7.05 11.55 6.60
CA GLN A 154 7.51 12.78 5.97
C GLN A 154 8.95 12.71 5.44
N ASP A 155 9.70 11.65 5.73
CA ASP A 155 11.04 11.42 5.17
C ASP A 155 10.98 10.89 3.73
N ILE A 156 9.79 10.66 3.20
CA ILE A 156 9.59 10.24 1.81
C ILE A 156 10.27 11.22 0.84
N SER A 157 11.03 10.68 -0.11
CA SER A 157 11.65 11.43 -1.20
C SER A 157 10.65 11.72 -2.32
N ASP A 158 10.99 12.65 -3.23
CA ASP A 158 10.19 12.88 -4.44
C ASP A 158 10.15 11.63 -5.33
N ALA A 159 11.25 10.91 -5.46
CA ALA A 159 11.32 9.65 -6.22
C ALA A 159 10.40 8.57 -5.63
N ASP A 160 10.40 8.40 -4.30
CA ASP A 160 9.51 7.48 -3.62
C ASP A 160 8.04 7.90 -3.72
N SER A 161 7.77 9.21 -3.70
CA SER A 161 6.42 9.75 -3.90
C SER A 161 5.87 9.39 -5.29
N ILE A 162 6.73 9.44 -6.32
CA ILE A 162 6.39 8.99 -7.67
C ILE A 162 6.16 7.46 -7.68
N ALA A 163 7.04 6.70 -7.03
CA ALA A 163 6.92 5.24 -6.92
C ALA A 163 5.67 4.78 -6.16
N GLU A 164 5.07 5.63 -5.32
CA GLU A 164 3.75 5.39 -4.71
C GLU A 164 2.60 5.47 -5.72
N GLY A 165 2.87 5.92 -6.95
CA GLY A 165 1.93 5.87 -8.08
C GLY A 165 1.15 7.16 -8.30
N VAL A 166 1.61 8.32 -7.80
CA VAL A 166 1.03 9.62 -8.17
C VAL A 166 1.12 9.81 -9.68
N GLU A 167 0.07 10.35 -10.28
CA GLU A 167 -0.05 10.48 -11.73
C GLU A 167 0.63 11.76 -12.22
N GLN A 168 1.61 11.61 -13.12
CA GLN A 168 2.28 12.76 -13.73
C GLN A 168 1.35 13.46 -14.72
N SER A 169 1.34 14.78 -14.68
CA SER A 169 0.59 15.58 -15.65
C SER A 169 1.21 15.47 -17.05
N ALA A 170 0.39 15.13 -18.04
CA ALA A 170 0.81 15.20 -19.44
C ALA A 170 1.01 16.65 -19.92
N LYS A 171 0.34 17.63 -19.28
CA LYS A 171 0.34 19.04 -19.67
C LYS A 171 1.44 19.86 -18.99
N PHE A 172 1.77 19.53 -17.74
CA PHE A 172 2.71 20.29 -16.92
C PHE A 172 3.87 19.39 -16.47
N PRO A 173 5.03 19.45 -17.15
CA PRO A 173 6.20 18.66 -16.76
C PRO A 173 6.59 18.87 -15.30
N GLY A 174 6.93 17.78 -14.59
CA GLY A 174 7.30 17.81 -13.17
C GLY A 174 6.15 18.10 -12.20
N ARG A 175 4.90 18.09 -12.67
CA ARG A 175 3.70 18.23 -11.85
C ARG A 175 2.90 16.93 -11.84
N TYR A 176 2.24 16.66 -10.71
CA TYR A 176 1.52 15.44 -10.43
C TYR A 176 0.11 15.75 -9.98
N LEU A 177 -0.85 14.96 -10.45
CA LEU A 177 -2.27 15.12 -10.15
C LEU A 177 -2.54 14.81 -8.68
N THR A 178 -3.32 15.67 -8.03
CA THR A 178 -3.81 15.46 -6.67
C THR A 178 -5.24 14.92 -6.69
N PRO A 179 -5.74 14.34 -5.58
CA PRO A 179 -7.14 13.91 -5.49
C PRO A 179 -8.18 15.03 -5.70
N ALA A 180 -7.78 16.28 -5.50
CA ALA A 180 -8.63 17.45 -5.74
C ALA A 180 -8.70 17.89 -7.22
N GLY A 181 -7.91 17.24 -8.11
CA GLY A 181 -7.88 17.55 -9.54
C GLY A 181 -6.93 18.68 -9.92
N ASP A 182 -6.19 19.24 -8.98
CA ASP A 182 -5.10 20.21 -9.22
C ASP A 182 -3.75 19.49 -9.30
N TYR A 183 -2.66 20.25 -9.52
CA TYR A 183 -1.32 19.70 -9.73
C TYR A 183 -0.33 20.24 -8.71
N ALA A 184 0.55 19.37 -8.21
CA ALA A 184 1.58 19.71 -7.24
C ALA A 184 2.94 19.05 -7.59
N VAL A 185 3.99 19.38 -6.84
CA VAL A 185 5.25 18.61 -6.85
C VAL A 185 5.03 17.23 -6.24
N PRO A 186 5.87 16.23 -6.53
CA PRO A 186 5.61 14.82 -6.17
C PRO A 186 5.23 14.62 -4.70
N LYS A 187 6.04 15.12 -3.77
CA LYS A 187 5.82 14.97 -2.33
C LYS A 187 4.49 15.61 -1.87
N VAL A 188 4.12 16.78 -2.39
CA VAL A 188 2.84 17.43 -2.06
C VAL A 188 1.65 16.68 -2.66
N ALA A 189 1.78 16.14 -3.88
CA ALA A 189 0.74 15.30 -4.48
C ALA A 189 0.52 14.03 -3.66
N TYR A 190 1.61 13.41 -3.20
CA TYR A 190 1.54 12.25 -2.30
C TYR A 190 0.96 12.59 -0.93
N GLN A 191 1.35 13.72 -0.32
CA GLN A 191 0.76 14.21 0.94
C GLN A 191 -0.76 14.27 0.85
N ARG A 192 -1.30 14.90 -0.20
CA ARG A 192 -2.75 15.04 -0.41
C ARG A 192 -3.41 13.68 -0.66
N LEU A 193 -2.74 12.78 -1.37
CA LEU A 193 -3.20 11.40 -1.56
C LEU A 193 -3.24 10.65 -0.22
N TRP A 194 -2.21 10.80 0.61
CA TRP A 194 -2.16 10.19 1.93
C TRP A 194 -3.29 10.66 2.84
N GLU A 195 -3.54 11.97 2.88
CA GLU A 195 -4.64 12.54 3.67
C GLU A 195 -6.02 12.13 3.13
N ASN A 196 -6.17 12.02 1.83
CA ASN A 196 -7.41 11.52 1.22
C ASN A 196 -7.71 10.06 1.61
N ILE A 197 -6.69 9.24 1.82
CA ILE A 197 -6.83 7.83 2.21
C ILE A 197 -6.97 7.66 3.73
N ASN A 198 -6.18 8.39 4.52
CA ASN A 198 -6.03 8.16 5.96
C ASN A 198 -6.75 9.21 6.82
N GLY A 199 -7.32 10.24 6.21
CA GLY A 199 -8.01 11.34 6.87
C GLY A 199 -7.15 12.59 7.04
N LYS A 200 -7.85 13.72 7.29
CA LYS A 200 -7.21 15.02 7.51
C LYS A 200 -6.30 15.01 8.73
N GLY A 201 -5.11 15.57 8.60
CA GLY A 201 -4.08 15.62 9.66
C GLY A 201 -3.23 14.34 9.77
N ALA A 202 -3.53 13.31 8.99
CA ALA A 202 -2.75 12.06 9.00
C ALA A 202 -1.31 12.25 8.48
N TRP A 203 -1.07 13.28 7.68
CA TRP A 203 0.27 13.67 7.26
C TRP A 203 1.05 14.34 8.39
N ASP A 204 0.41 15.27 9.10
CA ASP A 204 1.04 16.05 10.17
C ASP A 204 1.38 15.19 11.39
N ALA A 205 0.63 14.11 11.60
CA ALA A 205 0.96 13.11 12.62
C ALA A 205 2.31 12.43 12.38
N ASN A 206 2.85 12.51 11.16
CA ASN A 206 4.14 11.97 10.76
C ASN A 206 4.45 10.57 11.36
N PRO A 207 3.56 9.57 11.15
CA PRO A 207 3.71 8.26 11.76
C PRO A 207 4.93 7.51 11.21
N TRP A 208 5.41 6.53 11.97
CA TRP A 208 6.30 5.50 11.46
C TRP A 208 5.54 4.60 10.47
N VAL A 209 6.15 4.35 9.33
CA VAL A 209 5.59 3.53 8.25
C VAL A 209 6.57 2.46 7.82
N ALA A 210 6.03 1.34 7.39
CA ALA A 210 6.77 0.35 6.62
C ALA A 210 6.55 0.65 5.12
N ALA A 211 7.63 0.93 4.41
CA ALA A 211 7.66 1.15 2.97
C ALA A 211 8.08 -0.15 2.28
N TYR A 212 7.20 -0.69 1.46
CA TYR A 212 7.41 -1.92 0.70
C TYR A 212 7.68 -1.56 -0.75
N THR A 213 8.84 -1.95 -1.29
CA THR A 213 9.16 -1.88 -2.71
C THR A 213 8.88 -3.23 -3.35
N PHE A 214 8.34 -3.25 -4.56
CA PHE A 214 7.95 -4.49 -5.23
C PHE A 214 7.99 -4.38 -6.75
N SER A 215 8.12 -5.53 -7.42
CA SER A 215 7.79 -5.69 -8.83
C SER A 215 6.36 -6.18 -9.01
N VAL A 216 5.72 -5.78 -10.12
CA VAL A 216 4.33 -6.10 -10.42
C VAL A 216 4.25 -7.19 -11.49
N ILE A 217 3.48 -8.24 -11.23
CA ILE A 217 3.16 -9.29 -12.19
C ILE A 217 1.64 -9.25 -12.43
N LYS A 218 1.23 -9.00 -13.67
CA LYS A 218 -0.19 -8.86 -14.07
C LYS A 218 -0.84 -10.24 -14.26
N GLN A 219 -0.73 -11.08 -13.23
CA GLN A 219 -1.29 -12.44 -13.20
C GLN A 219 -1.76 -12.79 -11.78
N ASN A 220 -2.65 -13.78 -11.70
CA ASN A 220 -3.04 -14.36 -10.42
C ASN A 220 -1.86 -15.07 -9.77
N ILE A 221 -1.72 -14.94 -8.46
CA ILE A 221 -0.63 -15.50 -7.68
C ILE A 221 -0.53 -17.04 -7.78
N ASP A 222 -1.65 -17.72 -8.03
CA ASP A 222 -1.69 -19.18 -8.18
C ASP A 222 -1.25 -19.65 -9.58
N GLN A 223 -1.14 -18.73 -10.54
CA GLN A 223 -0.65 -18.98 -11.90
C GLN A 223 0.85 -18.74 -12.05
N ILE A 224 1.49 -18.19 -11.01
CA ILE A 224 2.92 -17.89 -11.00
C ILE A 224 3.64 -19.03 -10.28
N GLU A 225 4.61 -19.67 -10.94
CA GLU A 225 5.45 -20.68 -10.31
C GLU A 225 6.14 -20.12 -9.07
N LYS A 226 6.10 -20.89 -7.98
CA LYS A 226 6.90 -20.56 -6.81
C LYS A 226 8.35 -20.83 -7.15
N VAL A 227 9.12 -19.78 -7.37
CA VAL A 227 10.58 -19.93 -7.47
C VAL A 227 11.05 -20.55 -6.15
N ALA A 228 11.62 -21.74 -6.23
CA ALA A 228 12.22 -22.41 -5.08
C ALA A 228 13.35 -21.50 -4.55
N ALA A 229 13.26 -21.16 -3.26
CA ALA A 229 14.27 -20.37 -2.57
C ALA A 229 15.48 -21.23 -2.23
#